data_41051bca90da4d31f0f50dc60d433533
#
_entry.id   41051bca90da4d31f0f50dc60d433533
#
_cell.length_a   1.000
_cell.length_b   1.000
_cell.length_c   1.000
_cell.angle_alpha   90.00
_cell.angle_beta   90.00
_cell.angle_gamma   90.00
#
_symmetry.space_group_name_H-M   'P 1'
#
loop_
_entity.id
_entity.type
_entity.pdbx_description
1 polymer ?
#
loop_
_entity_poly.entity_id
_entity_poly.type
_entity_poly.pdbx_seq_one_letter_code
_entity_poly.pdbx_strand_id
1 'polypeptide(L)'
;YPELQSDKATARGKGKFYTQEEFKEILEYCADRQITLIPEFDIPGHTAAFRRAFDLESMADPRVLPILMDLFDELISLGNEDTMPYIHMGTDEVRNKEEYVDNQMILTLMDHIKKQGREIIVWKEGIEIEEDSTSINQLWAQYSPREGHRFIDSRANYINHLDPFAGMARLFFQQPCRQPQGDELALGGILCTWPDNNVNQERDILRQNPIYPSILFYSDAIWKGKDKNYPEYWANLPKKNSPELQAFQVFEEKVLLHRDLFFNEREFPYVKQTDIEWKIIGPFDHKGEVGKIFEVEKVLKESYTINDKMFTWNGPYVGATIHLKHFFGFPALTEEKSGTFYAHTKIYSPEAREQEFWIGFQGWSRSGGRRGGPTPNLGEWHYTHPKIWVNGSLVAPPIWQQPNLGVETPEIGFVDEDYFYRTPTVVPLKKGWNNILLKIPHGGNSWKWMFSCVPVNIIHGNVKEAEDLRFNASLDIAL
;
A
#
# COMPACT_ATOMS: atom_id res chain seq x y z
N TYR A 1 27.08 -8.14 -22.70
CA TYR A 1 26.95 -9.43 -21.98
C TYR A 1 25.62 -10.11 -22.33
N PRO A 2 25.58 -10.91 -23.42
CA PRO A 2 24.35 -11.60 -23.83
C PRO A 2 23.87 -12.64 -22.82
N GLU A 3 24.71 -13.06 -21.89
CA GLU A 3 24.38 -13.97 -20.79
C GLU A 3 23.27 -13.44 -19.89
N LEU A 4 23.15 -12.12 -19.72
CA LEU A 4 22.11 -11.47 -18.93
C LEU A 4 20.73 -11.59 -19.58
N GLN A 5 20.65 -11.77 -20.91
CA GLN A 5 19.42 -11.98 -21.67
C GLN A 5 19.02 -13.44 -21.78
N SER A 6 19.85 -14.35 -21.30
CA SER A 6 19.61 -15.80 -21.38
C SER A 6 18.39 -16.23 -20.57
N ASP A 7 17.76 -17.33 -20.99
CA ASP A 7 16.69 -17.99 -20.22
C ASP A 7 17.11 -18.34 -18.79
N LYS A 8 18.39 -18.57 -18.57
CA LYS A 8 18.99 -18.86 -17.28
C LYS A 8 18.97 -17.63 -16.36
N ALA A 9 19.32 -16.46 -16.88
CA ALA A 9 19.29 -15.20 -16.15
C ALA A 9 17.85 -14.76 -15.90
N THR A 10 16.99 -14.79 -16.92
CA THR A 10 15.61 -14.30 -16.92
C THR A 10 14.57 -15.34 -16.47
N ALA A 11 14.96 -16.30 -15.62
CA ALA A 11 14.15 -17.47 -15.25
C ALA A 11 12.71 -17.19 -14.81
N ARG A 12 12.43 -16.00 -14.22
CA ARG A 12 11.10 -15.59 -13.80
C ARG A 12 10.28 -14.86 -14.87
N GLY A 13 10.93 -14.33 -15.88
CA GLY A 13 10.33 -13.56 -16.96
C GLY A 13 11.14 -13.71 -18.23
N LYS A 14 11.10 -14.91 -18.83
CA LYS A 14 11.90 -15.24 -20.01
C LYS A 14 11.76 -14.21 -21.11
N GLY A 15 12.90 -13.69 -21.60
CA GLY A 15 12.94 -12.68 -22.63
C GLY A 15 12.44 -11.30 -22.24
N LYS A 16 12.17 -11.06 -20.96
CA LYS A 16 11.75 -9.75 -20.46
C LYS A 16 12.95 -8.95 -19.97
N PHE A 17 13.38 -8.03 -20.78
CA PHE A 17 14.44 -7.05 -20.52
C PHE A 17 14.22 -5.84 -21.43
N TYR A 18 14.78 -4.71 -21.08
CA TYR A 18 14.82 -3.54 -21.97
C TYR A 18 16.01 -3.64 -22.91
N THR A 19 15.79 -3.35 -24.18
CA THR A 19 16.87 -3.09 -25.12
C THR A 19 17.49 -1.71 -24.83
N GLN A 20 18.67 -1.45 -25.35
CA GLN A 20 19.28 -0.11 -25.23
C GLN A 20 18.44 0.97 -25.92
N GLU A 21 17.80 0.64 -27.03
CA GLU A 21 16.90 1.53 -27.76
C GLU A 21 15.67 1.88 -26.92
N GLU A 22 15.01 0.89 -26.34
CA GLU A 22 13.85 1.11 -25.46
C GLU A 22 14.23 1.93 -24.23
N PHE A 23 15.41 1.68 -23.65
CA PHE A 23 15.90 2.48 -22.52
C PHE A 23 16.14 3.94 -22.91
N LYS A 24 16.73 4.21 -24.07
CA LYS A 24 16.90 5.57 -24.60
C LYS A 24 15.57 6.26 -24.86
N GLU A 25 14.59 5.56 -25.44
CA GLU A 25 13.23 6.09 -25.63
C GLU A 25 12.60 6.50 -24.30
N ILE A 26 12.73 5.69 -23.24
CA ILE A 26 12.24 6.02 -21.90
C ILE A 26 12.97 7.25 -21.35
N LEU A 27 14.28 7.31 -21.50
CA LEU A 27 15.11 8.44 -21.05
C LEU A 27 14.70 9.76 -21.73
N GLU A 28 14.54 9.75 -23.03
CA GLU A 28 14.07 10.90 -23.81
C GLU A 28 12.65 11.29 -23.42
N TYR A 29 11.75 10.30 -23.28
CA TYR A 29 10.37 10.53 -22.85
C TYR A 29 10.29 11.22 -21.49
N CYS A 30 11.14 10.82 -20.53
CA CYS A 30 11.24 11.45 -19.22
C CYS A 30 11.83 12.86 -19.32
N ALA A 31 12.92 13.05 -20.06
CA ALA A 31 13.57 14.33 -20.24
C ALA A 31 12.66 15.41 -20.85
N ASP A 32 11.87 15.04 -21.88
CA ASP A 32 10.87 15.92 -22.50
C ASP A 32 9.79 16.41 -21.52
N ARG A 33 9.61 15.69 -20.41
CA ARG A 33 8.63 16.00 -19.34
C ARG A 33 9.25 16.57 -18.09
N GLN A 34 10.54 16.90 -18.13
CA GLN A 34 11.30 17.37 -16.97
C GLN A 34 11.31 16.37 -15.83
N ILE A 35 11.33 15.07 -16.16
CA ILE A 35 11.43 13.97 -15.21
C ILE A 35 12.83 13.38 -15.30
N THR A 36 13.54 13.34 -14.20
CA THR A 36 14.86 12.68 -14.10
C THR A 36 14.65 11.18 -13.95
N LEU A 37 15.16 10.41 -14.90
CA LEU A 37 15.21 8.95 -14.80
C LEU A 37 16.42 8.55 -13.95
N ILE A 38 16.18 7.73 -12.94
CA ILE A 38 17.23 7.18 -12.05
C ILE A 38 17.26 5.67 -12.24
N PRO A 39 18.22 5.13 -13.02
CA PRO A 39 18.36 3.68 -13.15
C PRO A 39 18.99 3.08 -11.89
N GLU A 40 18.59 1.84 -11.58
CA GLU A 40 19.14 1.08 -10.46
C GLU A 40 19.74 -0.25 -10.91
N PHE A 41 21.00 -0.47 -10.53
CA PHE A 41 21.64 -1.78 -10.48
C PHE A 41 21.84 -2.15 -9.01
N ASP A 42 20.94 -2.97 -8.48
CA ASP A 42 20.99 -3.37 -7.08
C ASP A 42 22.06 -4.43 -6.85
N ILE A 43 23.11 -4.03 -6.16
CA ILE A 43 24.30 -4.81 -5.87
C ILE A 43 24.83 -4.53 -4.44
N PRO A 44 25.45 -5.51 -3.80
CA PRO A 44 25.59 -6.93 -4.16
C PRO A 44 24.42 -7.78 -3.73
N GLY A 45 23.36 -7.18 -3.13
CA GLY A 45 22.06 -7.81 -2.85
C GLY A 45 21.29 -8.08 -4.15
N HIS A 46 20.18 -8.80 -4.06
CA HIS A 46 19.22 -9.06 -5.14
C HIS A 46 19.79 -9.54 -6.50
N THR A 47 21.02 -10.02 -6.52
CA THR A 47 21.81 -10.37 -7.71
C THR A 47 21.62 -11.81 -8.22
N ALA A 48 20.52 -12.48 -7.85
CA ALA A 48 20.34 -13.89 -8.24
C ALA A 48 20.34 -14.12 -9.78
N ALA A 49 19.79 -13.17 -10.57
CA ALA A 49 19.82 -13.23 -12.02
C ALA A 49 21.24 -13.08 -12.57
N PHE A 50 21.99 -12.10 -12.09
CA PHE A 50 23.39 -11.86 -12.44
C PHE A 50 24.26 -13.07 -12.11
N ARG A 51 24.17 -13.60 -10.89
CA ARG A 51 24.95 -14.79 -10.50
C ARG A 51 24.63 -16.01 -11.36
N ARG A 52 23.35 -16.22 -11.74
CA ARG A 52 23.01 -17.30 -12.68
C ARG A 52 23.58 -17.09 -14.08
N ALA A 53 23.57 -15.85 -14.56
CA ALA A 53 24.11 -15.53 -15.89
C ALA A 53 25.58 -15.95 -16.03
N PHE A 54 26.40 -15.65 -15.02
CA PHE A 54 27.84 -15.83 -15.03
C PHE A 54 28.34 -17.03 -14.24
N ASP A 55 27.49 -17.94 -13.79
CA ASP A 55 27.85 -19.10 -12.95
C ASP A 55 28.68 -18.71 -11.72
N LEU A 56 28.16 -17.73 -10.95
CA LEU A 56 28.83 -17.21 -9.75
C LEU A 56 28.17 -17.77 -8.48
N GLU A 57 28.98 -18.21 -7.54
CA GLU A 57 28.53 -18.61 -6.21
C GLU A 57 28.29 -17.38 -5.30
N SER A 58 29.16 -16.39 -5.41
CA SER A 58 29.13 -15.15 -4.61
C SER A 58 29.40 -13.93 -5.47
N MET A 59 28.95 -12.76 -5.01
CA MET A 59 29.30 -11.47 -5.61
C MET A 59 30.72 -11.01 -5.23
N ALA A 60 31.39 -11.69 -4.31
CA ALA A 60 32.80 -11.45 -3.98
C ALA A 60 33.80 -12.16 -4.95
N ASP A 61 33.30 -12.90 -5.95
CA ASP A 61 34.15 -13.51 -6.98
C ASP A 61 34.92 -12.41 -7.73
N PRO A 62 36.27 -12.58 -7.93
CA PRO A 62 37.08 -11.57 -8.61
C PRO A 62 36.60 -11.17 -10.02
N ARG A 63 35.83 -12.03 -10.69
CA ARG A 63 35.26 -11.75 -12.01
C ARG A 63 34.13 -10.68 -11.95
N VAL A 64 33.53 -10.47 -10.79
CA VAL A 64 32.36 -9.61 -10.64
C VAL A 64 32.68 -8.14 -10.89
N LEU A 65 33.75 -7.63 -10.28
CA LEU A 65 34.09 -6.21 -10.37
C LEU A 65 34.32 -5.73 -11.82
N PRO A 66 35.15 -6.40 -12.66
CA PRO A 66 35.28 -5.99 -14.04
C PRO A 66 33.97 -6.02 -14.85
N ILE A 67 33.14 -7.04 -14.66
CA ILE A 67 31.86 -7.15 -15.34
C ILE A 67 30.93 -5.99 -14.93
N LEU A 68 30.86 -5.67 -13.65
CA LEU A 68 30.04 -4.54 -13.17
C LEU A 68 30.55 -3.21 -13.69
N MET A 69 31.86 -3.00 -13.77
CA MET A 69 32.43 -1.78 -14.35
C MET A 69 32.00 -1.61 -15.81
N ASP A 70 32.13 -2.66 -16.63
CA ASP A 70 31.67 -2.64 -18.02
C ASP A 70 30.16 -2.37 -18.14
N LEU A 71 29.33 -2.94 -17.28
CA LEU A 71 27.88 -2.73 -17.27
C LEU A 71 27.50 -1.31 -16.87
N PHE A 72 28.19 -0.71 -15.90
CA PHE A 72 27.97 0.68 -15.55
C PHE A 72 28.45 1.62 -16.66
N ASP A 73 29.57 1.31 -17.33
CA ASP A 73 30.05 2.07 -18.48
C ASP A 73 29.02 2.04 -19.62
N GLU A 74 28.47 0.87 -19.93
CA GLU A 74 27.41 0.70 -20.93
C GLU A 74 26.18 1.52 -20.54
N LEU A 75 25.65 1.37 -19.30
CA LEU A 75 24.50 2.12 -18.82
C LEU A 75 24.71 3.63 -18.89
N ILE A 76 25.84 4.12 -18.40
CA ILE A 76 26.18 5.54 -18.37
C ILE A 76 26.30 6.12 -19.79
N SER A 77 26.76 5.32 -20.76
CA SER A 77 26.86 5.72 -22.17
C SER A 77 25.50 5.97 -22.84
N LEU A 78 24.41 5.46 -22.29
CA LEU A 78 23.06 5.63 -22.85
C LEU A 78 22.45 7.01 -22.58
N GLY A 79 22.97 7.76 -21.59
CA GLY A 79 22.52 9.11 -21.24
C GLY A 79 23.70 10.03 -20.95
N ASN A 80 23.41 11.29 -20.62
CA ASN A 80 24.38 12.28 -20.22
C ASN A 80 24.10 12.81 -18.79
N GLU A 81 24.91 13.74 -18.31
CA GLU A 81 24.76 14.31 -16.95
C GLU A 81 23.45 15.08 -16.77
N ASP A 82 22.87 15.63 -17.82
CA ASP A 82 21.59 16.36 -17.76
C ASP A 82 20.38 15.42 -17.71
N THR A 83 20.42 14.32 -18.46
CA THR A 83 19.30 13.39 -18.59
C THR A 83 19.32 12.26 -17.56
N MET A 84 20.52 11.88 -17.10
CA MET A 84 20.73 10.80 -16.13
C MET A 84 21.84 11.15 -15.14
N PRO A 85 21.62 12.15 -14.28
CA PRO A 85 22.64 12.61 -13.31
C PRO A 85 22.92 11.63 -12.19
N TYR A 86 22.00 10.71 -11.91
CA TYR A 86 22.06 9.78 -10.79
C TYR A 86 22.12 8.33 -11.24
N ILE A 87 22.87 7.51 -10.51
CA ILE A 87 22.84 6.05 -10.57
C ILE A 87 22.50 5.52 -9.18
N HIS A 88 21.50 4.67 -9.08
CA HIS A 88 21.17 3.98 -7.85
C HIS A 88 21.87 2.61 -7.83
N MET A 89 22.66 2.35 -6.79
CA MET A 89 23.43 1.11 -6.66
C MET A 89 22.75 0.05 -5.78
N GLY A 90 21.54 0.32 -5.27
CA GLY A 90 20.87 -0.58 -4.34
C GLY A 90 21.57 -0.61 -2.98
N THR A 91 22.27 -1.71 -2.72
CA THR A 91 23.04 -2.04 -1.51
C THR A 91 22.23 -2.50 -0.30
N ASP A 92 20.92 -2.71 -0.44
CA ASP A 92 20.05 -3.18 0.63
C ASP A 92 20.03 -4.72 0.78
N GLU A 93 19.52 -5.17 1.91
CA GLU A 93 19.29 -6.57 2.27
C GLU A 93 20.48 -7.51 2.05
N VAL A 94 21.71 -6.97 2.13
CA VAL A 94 22.95 -7.70 1.89
C VAL A 94 23.30 -8.56 3.10
N ARG A 95 23.60 -9.83 2.84
CA ARG A 95 24.23 -10.73 3.82
C ARG A 95 25.74 -10.58 3.76
N ASN A 96 26.43 -10.74 4.92
CA ASN A 96 27.89 -10.66 5.03
C ASN A 96 28.45 -9.34 4.47
N LYS A 97 27.90 -8.21 4.92
CA LYS A 97 28.26 -6.87 4.43
C LYS A 97 29.78 -6.61 4.49
N GLU A 98 30.44 -7.13 5.52
CA GLU A 98 31.87 -6.96 5.79
C GLU A 98 32.73 -7.49 4.63
N GLU A 99 32.32 -8.59 4.00
CA GLU A 99 33.05 -9.19 2.88
C GLU A 99 33.20 -8.21 1.70
N TYR A 100 32.20 -7.37 1.46
CA TYR A 100 32.19 -6.41 0.35
C TYR A 100 32.87 -5.08 0.70
N VAL A 101 32.91 -4.73 1.96
CA VAL A 101 33.70 -3.58 2.46
C VAL A 101 35.18 -3.92 2.45
N ASP A 102 35.54 -5.08 2.98
CA ASP A 102 36.94 -5.53 3.11
C ASP A 102 37.61 -5.70 1.76
N ASN A 103 36.92 -6.17 0.73
CA ASN A 103 37.46 -6.30 -0.62
C ASN A 103 37.36 -4.99 -1.45
N GLN A 104 36.84 -3.94 -0.87
CA GLN A 104 36.69 -2.62 -1.47
C GLN A 104 35.91 -2.57 -2.80
N MET A 105 35.16 -3.60 -3.12
CA MET A 105 34.43 -3.69 -4.40
C MET A 105 33.46 -2.52 -4.57
N ILE A 106 32.64 -2.23 -3.57
CA ILE A 106 31.63 -1.17 -3.65
C ILE A 106 32.28 0.21 -3.75
N LEU A 107 33.30 0.48 -2.94
CA LEU A 107 34.05 1.75 -3.02
C LEU A 107 34.66 1.95 -4.41
N THR A 108 35.27 0.91 -4.99
CA THR A 108 35.86 0.97 -6.33
C THR A 108 34.80 1.30 -7.39
N LEU A 109 33.61 0.66 -7.31
CA LEU A 109 32.50 0.96 -8.23
C LEU A 109 31.96 2.38 -8.03
N MET A 110 31.78 2.83 -6.79
CA MET A 110 31.36 4.19 -6.50
C MET A 110 32.31 5.23 -7.09
N ASP A 111 33.61 5.03 -6.91
CA ASP A 111 34.64 5.90 -7.48
C ASP A 111 34.65 5.89 -9.00
N HIS A 112 34.42 4.72 -9.60
CA HIS A 112 34.34 4.55 -11.05
C HIS A 112 33.15 5.34 -11.64
N ILE A 113 31.97 5.23 -11.04
CA ILE A 113 30.74 5.92 -11.47
C ILE A 113 30.89 7.44 -11.27
N LYS A 114 31.41 7.88 -10.13
CA LYS A 114 31.62 9.32 -9.81
C LYS A 114 32.60 9.98 -10.80
N LYS A 115 33.67 9.30 -11.22
CA LYS A 115 34.60 9.79 -12.24
C LYS A 115 33.97 10.05 -13.59
N GLN A 116 32.81 9.45 -13.86
CA GLN A 116 32.03 9.65 -15.08
C GLN A 116 30.92 10.71 -14.90
N GLY A 117 30.99 11.54 -13.86
CA GLY A 117 30.09 12.67 -13.63
C GLY A 117 28.71 12.27 -13.09
N ARG A 118 28.56 11.09 -12.48
CA ARG A 118 27.27 10.66 -11.90
C ARG A 118 27.31 10.70 -10.39
N GLU A 119 26.22 11.13 -9.78
CA GLU A 119 26.00 11.02 -8.36
C GLU A 119 25.37 9.66 -8.01
N ILE A 120 25.63 9.19 -6.80
CA ILE A 120 25.22 7.85 -6.37
C ILE A 120 24.10 7.93 -5.34
N ILE A 121 23.09 7.09 -5.51
CA ILE A 121 22.05 6.84 -4.53
C ILE A 121 22.20 5.39 -4.03
N VAL A 122 22.02 5.18 -2.72
CA VAL A 122 22.06 3.87 -2.08
C VAL A 122 20.93 3.74 -1.07
N TRP A 123 20.41 2.52 -0.88
CA TRP A 123 19.44 2.26 0.17
C TRP A 123 20.05 2.35 1.57
N LYS A 124 19.36 3.00 2.47
CA LYS A 124 19.59 2.94 3.90
C LYS A 124 18.59 1.96 4.54
N GLU A 125 18.94 0.92 5.30
CA GLU A 125 20.31 0.51 5.54
C GLU A 125 20.82 -0.34 4.37
N GLY A 126 21.98 -0.07 3.91
CA GLY A 126 22.70 -0.88 2.93
C GLY A 126 24.11 -1.15 3.41
N ILE A 127 25.02 -1.35 2.47
CA ILE A 127 26.44 -1.34 2.75
C ILE A 127 26.85 0.11 3.00
N GLU A 128 27.47 0.33 4.15
CA GLU A 128 28.02 1.65 4.52
C GLU A 128 29.54 1.60 4.40
N ILE A 129 30.08 2.54 3.65
CA ILE A 129 31.52 2.73 3.49
C ILE A 129 31.89 4.01 4.21
N GLU A 130 32.85 3.93 5.14
CA GLU A 130 33.22 5.04 6.00
C GLU A 130 33.76 6.22 5.19
N GLU A 131 34.50 5.94 4.13
CA GLU A 131 35.10 6.94 3.23
C GLU A 131 34.07 7.61 2.31
N ASP A 132 32.87 7.03 2.15
CA ASP A 132 31.84 7.66 1.35
C ASP A 132 31.13 8.75 2.15
N SER A 133 31.27 9.98 1.70
CA SER A 133 30.65 11.16 2.29
C SER A 133 29.65 11.85 1.35
N THR A 134 29.39 11.32 0.17
CA THR A 134 28.67 12.02 -0.90
C THR A 134 27.44 11.29 -1.43
N SER A 135 27.30 9.99 -1.22
CA SER A 135 26.12 9.25 -1.68
C SER A 135 24.84 9.76 -1.01
N ILE A 136 23.75 9.73 -1.78
CA ILE A 136 22.41 10.06 -1.32
C ILE A 136 21.81 8.82 -0.69
N ASN A 137 21.29 8.94 0.53
CA ASN A 137 20.63 7.83 1.21
C ASN A 137 19.14 7.77 0.89
N GLN A 138 18.65 6.73 0.22
CA GLN A 138 17.23 6.48 0.12
C GLN A 138 16.75 5.71 1.34
N LEU A 139 15.88 6.32 2.14
CA LEU A 139 15.42 5.75 3.41
C LEU A 139 14.24 4.82 3.19
N TRP A 140 14.26 3.66 3.83
CA TRP A 140 13.13 2.75 3.90
C TRP A 140 12.92 2.24 5.34
N ALA A 141 11.83 1.55 5.60
CA ALA A 141 11.44 1.13 6.96
C ALA A 141 11.49 2.31 7.96
N GLN A 142 12.24 2.20 9.04
CA GLN A 142 12.38 3.23 10.07
C GLN A 142 13.81 3.80 10.16
N TYR A 143 14.61 3.59 9.13
CA TYR A 143 15.98 4.06 9.12
C TYR A 143 16.09 5.59 9.09
N SER A 144 17.19 6.10 9.58
CA SER A 144 17.55 7.51 9.51
C SER A 144 18.74 7.70 8.54
N PRO A 145 18.89 8.86 7.92
CA PRO A 145 20.04 9.11 7.06
C PRO A 145 21.34 9.08 7.88
N ARG A 146 22.44 8.79 7.21
CA ARG A 146 23.77 8.99 7.77
C ARG A 146 23.99 10.49 8.00
N GLU A 147 24.67 10.85 9.09
CA GLU A 147 24.92 12.25 9.42
C GLU A 147 25.64 13.00 8.28
N GLY A 148 25.11 14.16 7.91
CA GLY A 148 25.63 14.97 6.83
C GLY A 148 25.33 14.50 5.40
N HIS A 149 24.73 13.33 5.22
CA HIS A 149 24.33 12.84 3.90
C HIS A 149 22.99 13.43 3.44
N ARG A 150 22.92 13.74 2.16
CA ARG A 150 21.63 13.99 1.49
C ARG A 150 20.79 12.73 1.53
N PHE A 151 19.46 12.88 1.57
CA PHE A 151 18.56 11.74 1.60
C PHE A 151 17.24 11.99 0.90
N ILE A 152 16.61 10.87 0.48
CA ILE A 152 15.29 10.79 -0.10
C ILE A 152 14.44 9.88 0.80
N ASP A 153 13.20 10.25 1.10
CA ASP A 153 12.34 9.53 2.02
C ASP A 153 11.34 8.63 1.31
N SER A 154 11.52 7.32 1.43
CA SER A 154 10.57 6.29 0.99
C SER A 154 9.84 5.60 2.16
N ARG A 155 10.11 6.03 3.40
CA ARG A 155 9.53 5.42 4.60
C ARG A 155 8.02 5.55 4.59
N ALA A 156 7.33 4.41 4.78
CA ALA A 156 5.88 4.33 4.77
C ALA A 156 5.20 4.68 3.42
N ASN A 157 5.95 4.77 2.33
CA ASN A 157 5.47 5.13 0.98
C ASN A 157 5.35 3.92 0.03
N TYR A 158 5.38 2.70 0.57
CA TYR A 158 5.19 1.45 -0.18
C TYR A 158 3.70 1.26 -0.43
N ILE A 159 3.24 1.59 -1.65
CA ILE A 159 1.81 1.55 -1.99
C ILE A 159 1.26 0.15 -2.23
N ASN A 160 2.12 -0.83 -2.49
CA ASN A 160 1.74 -2.24 -2.56
C ASN A 160 1.26 -2.84 -1.21
N HIS A 161 1.39 -2.09 -0.12
CA HIS A 161 0.90 -2.46 1.20
C HIS A 161 -0.35 -1.67 1.61
N LEU A 162 -0.83 -0.76 0.76
CA LEU A 162 -1.91 0.15 1.10
C LEU A 162 -3.27 -0.37 0.66
N ASP A 163 -4.23 -0.28 1.58
CA ASP A 163 -5.62 -0.19 1.20
C ASP A 163 -5.87 1.18 0.54
N PRO A 164 -6.62 1.27 -0.57
CA PRO A 164 -6.78 2.53 -1.31
C PRO A 164 -7.43 3.65 -0.50
N PHE A 165 -8.24 3.35 0.51
CA PHE A 165 -8.87 4.37 1.34
C PHE A 165 -7.98 4.80 2.52
N ALA A 166 -7.55 3.85 3.34
CA ALA A 166 -6.68 4.14 4.49
C ALA A 166 -5.30 4.62 4.04
N GLY A 167 -4.79 4.10 2.93
CA GLY A 167 -3.52 4.52 2.34
C GLY A 167 -3.52 5.98 1.93
N MET A 168 -4.62 6.47 1.35
CA MET A 168 -4.74 7.88 0.95
C MET A 168 -4.71 8.82 2.16
N ALA A 169 -5.34 8.44 3.28
CA ALA A 169 -5.23 9.20 4.53
C ALA A 169 -3.76 9.33 4.96
N ARG A 170 -3.03 8.22 4.99
CA ARG A 170 -1.60 8.23 5.35
C ARG A 170 -0.77 9.10 4.42
N LEU A 171 -0.92 8.97 3.11
CA LEU A 171 -0.17 9.76 2.14
C LEU A 171 -0.45 11.26 2.25
N PHE A 172 -1.69 11.64 2.55
CA PHE A 172 -2.05 13.05 2.73
C PHE A 172 -1.48 13.65 4.01
N PHE A 173 -1.52 12.91 5.13
CA PHE A 173 -1.16 13.45 6.44
C PHE A 173 0.32 13.27 6.80
N GLN A 174 1.06 12.44 6.09
CA GLN A 174 2.48 12.26 6.38
C GLN A 174 3.29 13.54 6.17
N GLN A 175 4.39 13.64 6.90
CA GLN A 175 5.39 14.66 6.71
C GLN A 175 6.66 14.05 6.09
N PRO A 176 6.85 14.22 4.76
CA PRO A 176 8.05 13.72 4.10
C PRO A 176 9.31 14.24 4.76
N CYS A 177 10.36 13.43 4.81
CA CYS A 177 11.62 13.73 5.47
C CYS A 177 11.50 14.04 6.98
N ARG A 178 10.31 13.89 7.58
CA ARG A 178 10.00 14.25 8.98
C ARG A 178 10.30 15.71 9.33
N GLN A 179 10.19 16.59 8.36
CA GLN A 179 10.39 18.03 8.55
C GLN A 179 9.44 18.85 7.67
N PRO A 180 9.10 20.09 8.07
CA PRO A 180 8.11 20.92 7.40
C PRO A 180 8.44 21.26 5.95
N GLN A 181 9.73 21.34 5.62
CA GLN A 181 10.22 21.80 4.33
C GLN A 181 11.49 21.04 3.97
N GLY A 182 11.70 20.75 2.69
CA GLY A 182 12.96 20.24 2.19
C GLY A 182 14.10 21.25 2.34
N ASP A 183 15.33 20.76 2.35
CA ASP A 183 16.55 21.56 2.41
C ASP A 183 17.66 20.90 1.58
N GLU A 184 18.89 21.36 1.72
CA GLU A 184 20.05 20.83 0.98
C GLU A 184 20.35 19.35 1.29
N LEU A 185 19.92 18.85 2.45
CA LEU A 185 20.07 17.44 2.84
C LEU A 185 18.80 16.63 2.59
N ALA A 186 17.64 17.14 2.93
CA ALA A 186 16.34 16.49 2.79
C ALA A 186 15.73 16.80 1.41
N LEU A 187 16.04 15.97 0.42
CA LEU A 187 15.73 16.23 -0.99
C LEU A 187 14.25 16.02 -1.36
N GLY A 188 13.49 15.29 -0.54
CA GLY A 188 12.09 14.96 -0.80
C GLY A 188 11.80 13.48 -0.61
N GLY A 189 10.77 12.96 -1.30
CA GLY A 189 10.36 11.60 -1.11
C GLY A 189 9.96 10.87 -2.38
N ILE A 190 9.83 9.54 -2.27
CA ILE A 190 9.48 8.63 -3.37
C ILE A 190 8.31 7.75 -2.93
N LEU A 191 7.32 7.53 -3.82
CA LEU A 191 6.36 6.46 -3.73
C LEU A 191 6.97 5.17 -4.30
N CYS A 192 6.83 4.06 -3.57
CA CYS A 192 7.40 2.78 -3.96
C CYS A 192 6.31 1.78 -4.33
N THR A 193 6.41 1.21 -5.52
CA THR A 193 5.57 0.12 -6.01
C THR A 193 6.43 -1.14 -6.18
N TRP A 194 6.16 -2.18 -5.38
CA TRP A 194 6.89 -3.43 -5.39
C TRP A 194 5.95 -4.59 -5.68
N PRO A 195 6.00 -5.19 -6.87
CA PRO A 195 5.32 -6.45 -7.13
C PRO A 195 6.14 -7.61 -6.54
N ASP A 196 6.13 -7.74 -5.22
CA ASP A 196 6.91 -8.75 -4.48
C ASP A 196 6.49 -10.19 -4.81
N ASN A 197 5.30 -10.35 -5.36
CA ASN A 197 4.81 -11.58 -5.94
C ASN A 197 4.78 -11.50 -7.46
N ASN A 198 4.79 -12.64 -8.12
CA ASN A 198 4.65 -12.69 -9.57
C ASN A 198 3.26 -12.21 -9.98
N VAL A 199 3.20 -11.37 -10.99
CA VAL A 199 1.96 -10.96 -11.65
C VAL A 199 1.86 -11.67 -13.00
N ASN A 200 0.64 -12.02 -13.41
CA ASN A 200 0.42 -12.71 -14.67
C ASN A 200 0.69 -11.82 -15.89
N GLN A 201 0.38 -10.54 -15.76
CA GLN A 201 0.57 -9.54 -16.80
C GLN A 201 1.18 -8.28 -16.19
N GLU A 202 2.03 -7.59 -16.91
CA GLU A 202 2.72 -6.39 -16.43
C GLU A 202 1.76 -5.28 -16.02
N ARG A 203 0.65 -5.11 -16.75
CA ARG A 203 -0.41 -4.16 -16.38
C ARG A 203 -1.03 -4.43 -15.00
N ASP A 204 -0.93 -5.65 -14.49
CA ASP A 204 -1.47 -6.02 -13.19
C ASP A 204 -0.66 -5.40 -12.04
N ILE A 205 0.57 -4.96 -12.29
CA ILE A 205 1.34 -4.14 -11.36
C ILE A 205 0.58 -2.85 -11.04
N LEU A 206 0.04 -2.18 -12.06
CA LEU A 206 -0.77 -0.97 -11.88
C LEU A 206 -2.09 -1.26 -11.16
N ARG A 207 -2.71 -2.39 -11.46
CA ARG A 207 -3.99 -2.79 -10.89
C ARG A 207 -3.89 -3.18 -9.42
N GLN A 208 -2.80 -3.84 -9.04
CA GLN A 208 -2.57 -4.31 -7.69
C GLN A 208 -2.05 -3.24 -6.72
N ASN A 209 -1.81 -2.06 -7.23
CA ASN A 209 -1.32 -0.92 -6.46
C ASN A 209 -2.21 0.30 -6.75
N PRO A 210 -2.67 1.05 -5.75
CA PRO A 210 -3.52 2.22 -5.95
C PRO A 210 -2.70 3.44 -6.44
N ILE A 211 -2.02 3.31 -7.60
CA ILE A 211 -1.01 4.25 -8.09
C ILE A 211 -1.61 5.63 -8.34
N TYR A 212 -2.67 5.72 -9.13
CA TYR A 212 -3.20 7.02 -9.54
C TYR A 212 -3.78 7.84 -8.39
N PRO A 213 -4.61 7.31 -7.46
CA PRO A 213 -4.97 8.09 -6.29
C PRO A 213 -3.74 8.42 -5.43
N SER A 214 -2.79 7.47 -5.24
CA SER A 214 -1.61 7.67 -4.42
C SER A 214 -0.73 8.82 -4.90
N ILE A 215 -0.49 8.94 -6.20
CA ILE A 215 0.31 10.03 -6.78
C ILE A 215 -0.31 11.39 -6.44
N LEU A 216 -1.62 11.54 -6.52
CA LEU A 216 -2.30 12.80 -6.22
C LEU A 216 -2.19 13.17 -4.75
N PHE A 217 -2.45 12.23 -3.84
CA PHE A 217 -2.36 12.47 -2.40
C PHE A 217 -0.93 12.76 -1.96
N TYR A 218 0.04 12.00 -2.50
CA TYR A 218 1.44 12.19 -2.14
C TYR A 218 2.04 13.47 -2.71
N SER A 219 1.69 13.85 -3.94
CA SER A 219 2.19 15.08 -4.55
C SER A 219 1.75 16.32 -3.77
N ASP A 220 0.53 16.36 -3.22
CA ASP A 220 0.11 17.44 -2.34
C ASP A 220 0.96 17.51 -1.06
N ALA A 221 1.24 16.35 -0.46
CA ALA A 221 2.03 16.26 0.76
C ALA A 221 3.47 16.75 0.56
N ILE A 222 4.14 16.31 -0.52
CA ILE A 222 5.54 16.72 -0.77
C ILE A 222 5.67 18.14 -1.31
N TRP A 223 4.65 18.66 -1.99
CA TRP A 223 4.67 20.03 -2.53
C TRP A 223 4.44 21.08 -1.46
N LYS A 224 3.48 20.83 -0.57
CA LYS A 224 3.09 21.80 0.47
C LYS A 224 3.89 21.67 1.76
N GLY A 225 4.33 20.45 2.09
CA GLY A 225 4.77 20.13 3.44
C GLY A 225 3.66 20.27 4.48
N LYS A 226 4.02 20.17 5.74
CA LYS A 226 3.11 20.37 6.90
C LYS A 226 3.85 21.18 7.97
N ASP A 227 3.10 21.87 8.84
CA ASP A 227 3.68 22.51 10.01
C ASP A 227 4.37 21.50 10.92
N LYS A 228 5.42 21.93 11.65
CA LYS A 228 6.28 21.05 12.46
C LYS A 228 5.51 20.12 13.42
N ASN A 229 4.38 20.55 13.92
CA ASN A 229 3.57 19.80 14.89
C ASN A 229 2.24 19.33 14.27
N TYR A 230 2.14 19.28 12.95
CA TYR A 230 0.94 18.79 12.30
C TYR A 230 0.72 17.32 12.62
N PRO A 231 -0.46 16.90 13.04
CA PRO A 231 -0.70 15.49 13.41
C PRO A 231 -0.69 14.59 12.19
N GLU A 232 0.02 13.47 12.30
CA GLU A 232 0.05 12.43 11.30
C GLU A 232 -1.01 11.36 11.59
N TYR A 233 -1.70 10.92 10.55
CA TYR A 233 -2.72 9.88 10.61
C TYR A 233 -2.29 8.69 9.74
N TRP A 234 -1.91 7.60 10.38
CA TRP A 234 -1.24 6.48 9.72
C TRP A 234 -2.16 5.33 9.31
N ALA A 235 -3.31 5.18 9.96
CA ALA A 235 -4.20 4.05 9.74
C ALA A 235 -5.65 4.44 9.45
N ASN A 236 -6.16 5.47 10.10
CA ASN A 236 -7.54 5.92 9.99
C ASN A 236 -7.60 7.44 9.78
N LEU A 237 -8.72 7.91 9.23
CA LEU A 237 -8.99 9.34 9.10
C LEU A 237 -9.13 10.04 10.46
N PRO A 238 -8.92 11.36 10.51
CA PRO A 238 -9.16 12.18 11.70
C PRO A 238 -10.60 12.09 12.21
N LYS A 239 -10.81 12.57 13.43
CA LYS A 239 -12.13 12.63 14.05
C LYS A 239 -13.08 13.52 13.26
N LYS A 240 -14.36 13.14 13.22
CA LYS A 240 -15.44 13.94 12.65
C LYS A 240 -15.40 15.38 13.18
N ASN A 241 -15.59 16.35 12.28
CA ASN A 241 -15.56 17.78 12.54
C ASN A 241 -14.21 18.37 13.00
N SER A 242 -13.10 17.62 12.89
CA SER A 242 -11.79 18.21 13.13
C SER A 242 -11.31 19.05 11.93
N PRO A 243 -10.46 20.07 12.16
CA PRO A 243 -9.86 20.84 11.07
C PRO A 243 -9.10 19.99 10.07
N GLU A 244 -8.43 18.94 10.54
CA GLU A 244 -7.66 18.01 9.73
C GLU A 244 -8.57 17.20 8.80
N LEU A 245 -9.73 16.73 9.30
CA LEU A 245 -10.69 16.04 8.45
C LEU A 245 -11.28 17.00 7.40
N GLN A 246 -11.58 18.24 7.75
CA GLN A 246 -12.04 19.26 6.81
C GLN A 246 -11.01 19.53 5.71
N ALA A 247 -9.72 19.61 6.06
CA ALA A 247 -8.65 19.77 5.10
C ALA A 247 -8.57 18.57 4.13
N PHE A 248 -8.70 17.35 4.66
CA PHE A 248 -8.76 16.14 3.84
C PHE A 248 -9.98 16.12 2.92
N GLN A 249 -11.18 16.48 3.41
CA GLN A 249 -12.42 16.57 2.62
C GLN A 249 -12.27 17.50 1.41
N VAL A 250 -11.75 18.71 1.65
CA VAL A 250 -11.51 19.69 0.57
C VAL A 250 -10.52 19.15 -0.46
N PHE A 251 -9.52 18.41 -0.03
CA PHE A 251 -8.56 17.82 -0.95
C PHE A 251 -9.13 16.60 -1.67
N GLU A 252 -9.88 15.75 -1.00
CA GLU A 252 -10.60 14.61 -1.58
C GLU A 252 -11.49 15.04 -2.75
N GLU A 253 -12.25 16.14 -2.61
CA GLU A 253 -13.07 16.69 -3.70
C GLU A 253 -12.23 17.08 -4.93
N LYS A 254 -11.03 17.63 -4.73
CA LYS A 254 -10.09 17.93 -5.84
C LYS A 254 -9.57 16.65 -6.50
N VAL A 255 -9.25 15.64 -5.71
CA VAL A 255 -8.78 14.34 -6.22
C VAL A 255 -9.85 13.69 -7.09
N LEU A 256 -11.12 13.72 -6.65
CA LEU A 256 -12.25 13.17 -7.41
C LEU A 256 -12.49 13.94 -8.71
N LEU A 257 -12.38 15.28 -8.67
CA LEU A 257 -12.43 16.09 -9.88
C LEU A 257 -11.28 15.74 -10.85
N HIS A 258 -10.06 15.57 -10.36
CA HIS A 258 -8.92 15.14 -11.18
C HIS A 258 -9.14 13.74 -11.76
N ARG A 259 -9.68 12.78 -10.98
CA ARG A 259 -10.07 11.47 -11.50
C ARG A 259 -10.98 11.61 -12.71
N ASP A 260 -12.01 12.43 -12.60
CA ASP A 260 -13.04 12.57 -13.63
C ASP A 260 -12.55 13.31 -14.87
N LEU A 261 -11.58 14.22 -14.74
CA LEU A 261 -11.03 14.99 -15.85
C LEU A 261 -9.87 14.31 -16.56
N PHE A 262 -9.01 13.57 -15.81
CA PHE A 262 -7.73 13.12 -16.34
C PHE A 262 -7.50 11.60 -16.22
N PHE A 263 -8.27 10.90 -15.40
CA PHE A 263 -8.05 9.48 -15.10
C PHE A 263 -9.28 8.60 -15.35
N ASN A 264 -10.27 9.07 -16.09
CA ASN A 264 -11.52 8.34 -16.37
C ASN A 264 -11.32 7.02 -17.14
N GLU A 265 -10.16 6.83 -17.80
CA GLU A 265 -9.80 5.60 -18.50
C GLU A 265 -8.70 4.80 -17.76
N ARG A 266 -8.42 5.16 -16.50
CA ARG A 266 -7.35 4.55 -15.73
C ARG A 266 -7.91 3.81 -14.51
N GLU A 267 -7.12 2.86 -14.01
CA GLU A 267 -7.41 2.16 -12.77
C GLU A 267 -7.32 3.15 -11.58
N PHE A 268 -8.46 3.61 -11.11
CA PHE A 268 -8.56 4.58 -10.04
C PHE A 268 -9.50 4.04 -8.94
N PRO A 269 -9.03 3.12 -8.07
CA PRO A 269 -9.85 2.44 -7.09
C PRO A 269 -10.15 3.31 -5.86
N TYR A 270 -10.80 4.45 -6.08
CA TYR A 270 -11.11 5.40 -5.02
C TYR A 270 -12.43 6.14 -5.30
N VAL A 271 -13.25 6.23 -4.27
CA VAL A 271 -14.47 7.04 -4.23
C VAL A 271 -14.49 7.86 -2.95
N LYS A 272 -15.37 8.85 -2.84
CA LYS A 272 -15.49 9.69 -1.65
C LYS A 272 -15.76 8.84 -0.40
N GLN A 273 -14.96 9.04 0.64
CA GLN A 273 -15.06 8.28 1.89
C GLN A 273 -15.38 9.14 3.12
N THR A 274 -15.22 10.46 3.01
CA THR A 274 -15.31 11.36 4.16
C THR A 274 -16.73 11.56 4.67
N ASP A 275 -17.76 11.14 3.92
CA ASP A 275 -19.16 11.15 4.33
C ASP A 275 -19.58 9.85 5.05
N ILE A 276 -18.72 8.84 5.07
CA ILE A 276 -19.01 7.53 5.67
C ILE A 276 -18.57 7.54 7.13
N GLU A 277 -19.45 7.13 8.02
CA GLU A 277 -19.18 7.12 9.45
C GLU A 277 -19.66 5.83 10.14
N TRP A 278 -18.93 5.41 11.18
CA TRP A 278 -19.15 4.16 11.88
C TRP A 278 -19.15 4.35 13.40
N LYS A 279 -20.08 3.70 14.09
CA LYS A 279 -19.92 3.36 15.51
C LYS A 279 -19.29 1.99 15.62
N ILE A 280 -18.34 1.84 16.54
CA ILE A 280 -17.59 0.59 16.72
C ILE A 280 -17.60 0.17 18.19
N ILE A 281 -17.81 -1.12 18.43
CA ILE A 281 -17.80 -1.70 19.77
C ILE A 281 -16.92 -2.96 19.78
N GLY A 282 -16.18 -3.14 20.85
CA GLY A 282 -15.28 -4.30 21.06
C GLY A 282 -13.87 -3.85 21.48
N PRO A 283 -12.86 -4.75 21.40
CA PRO A 283 -13.01 -6.15 21.00
C PRO A 283 -13.64 -7.01 22.08
N PHE A 284 -14.60 -7.84 21.73
CA PHE A 284 -15.16 -8.85 22.64
C PHE A 284 -14.28 -10.10 22.61
N ASP A 285 -13.94 -10.61 23.79
CA ASP A 285 -13.17 -11.84 23.92
C ASP A 285 -14.00 -13.06 23.48
N HIS A 286 -13.62 -13.65 22.37
CA HIS A 286 -14.22 -14.87 21.83
C HIS A 286 -13.52 -16.15 22.31
N LYS A 287 -12.47 -16.06 23.16
CA LYS A 287 -11.73 -17.19 23.73
C LYS A 287 -11.22 -18.19 22.69
N GLY A 288 -10.72 -17.69 21.54
CA GLY A 288 -10.25 -18.50 20.41
C GLY A 288 -11.35 -18.99 19.44
N GLU A 289 -12.61 -18.81 19.79
CA GLU A 289 -13.75 -19.19 18.94
C GLU A 289 -14.17 -17.99 18.05
N VAL A 290 -13.48 -17.81 16.93
CA VAL A 290 -13.72 -16.66 16.00
C VAL A 290 -15.17 -16.58 15.49
N GLY A 291 -15.86 -17.71 15.39
CA GLY A 291 -17.28 -17.80 14.98
C GLY A 291 -18.28 -17.45 16.09
N LYS A 292 -17.83 -17.23 17.34
CA LYS A 292 -18.71 -17.00 18.52
C LYS A 292 -19.76 -15.94 18.25
N ILE A 293 -21.00 -16.25 18.61
CA ILE A 293 -22.16 -15.36 18.49
C ILE A 293 -22.28 -14.52 19.76
N PHE A 294 -22.36 -13.21 19.60
CA PHE A 294 -22.59 -12.28 20.70
C PHE A 294 -24.00 -11.69 20.61
N GLU A 295 -24.47 -11.10 21.71
CA GLU A 295 -25.79 -10.51 21.81
C GLU A 295 -26.04 -9.40 20.77
N VAL A 296 -24.99 -8.68 20.35
CA VAL A 296 -25.04 -7.66 19.29
C VAL A 296 -25.68 -8.19 17.99
N GLU A 297 -25.47 -9.48 17.67
CA GLU A 297 -26.05 -10.11 16.48
C GLU A 297 -27.56 -10.37 16.57
N LYS A 298 -28.12 -10.26 17.77
CA LYS A 298 -29.54 -10.53 18.05
C LYS A 298 -30.34 -9.26 18.27
N VAL A 299 -29.76 -8.31 19.00
CA VAL A 299 -30.39 -7.06 19.37
C VAL A 299 -29.37 -5.95 19.52
N LEU A 300 -29.64 -4.80 18.90
CA LEU A 300 -28.81 -3.60 19.01
C LEU A 300 -29.15 -2.88 20.32
N LYS A 301 -28.15 -2.65 21.18
CA LYS A 301 -28.25 -1.95 22.48
C LYS A 301 -27.16 -0.89 22.59
N GLU A 302 -27.32 0.07 23.48
CA GLU A 302 -26.30 1.09 23.78
C GLU A 302 -25.03 0.51 24.40
N SER A 303 -25.17 -0.57 25.16
CA SER A 303 -24.06 -1.25 25.84
C SER A 303 -24.30 -2.74 25.97
N TYR A 304 -23.22 -3.48 26.17
CA TYR A 304 -23.23 -4.92 26.39
C TYR A 304 -22.25 -5.28 27.50
N THR A 305 -22.61 -6.26 28.31
CA THR A 305 -21.72 -6.84 29.32
C THR A 305 -21.23 -8.20 28.85
N ILE A 306 -19.94 -8.34 28.62
CA ILE A 306 -19.28 -9.56 28.15
C ILE A 306 -18.17 -9.90 29.12
N ASN A 307 -18.20 -11.10 29.74
CA ASN A 307 -17.24 -11.53 30.74
C ASN A 307 -17.04 -10.46 31.85
N ASP A 308 -18.14 -9.97 32.41
CA ASP A 308 -18.20 -8.95 33.48
C ASP A 308 -17.62 -7.58 33.12
N LYS A 309 -17.25 -7.37 31.85
CA LYS A 309 -16.80 -6.08 31.35
C LYS A 309 -17.91 -5.42 30.52
N MET A 310 -18.18 -4.17 30.83
CA MET A 310 -19.14 -3.37 30.06
C MET A 310 -18.45 -2.73 28.86
N PHE A 311 -19.07 -2.86 27.69
CA PHE A 311 -18.66 -2.25 26.43
C PHE A 311 -19.71 -1.28 25.94
N THR A 312 -19.27 -0.14 25.42
CA THR A 312 -20.09 0.89 24.79
C THR A 312 -19.58 1.19 23.38
N TRP A 313 -20.45 1.71 22.53
CA TRP A 313 -20.07 2.10 21.19
C TRP A 313 -19.22 3.37 21.20
N ASN A 314 -18.12 3.32 20.45
CA ASN A 314 -17.18 4.43 20.26
C ASN A 314 -17.34 5.03 18.85
N GLY A 315 -16.82 6.24 18.66
CA GLY A 315 -16.87 6.97 17.38
C GLY A 315 -17.85 8.17 17.43
N PRO A 316 -18.26 8.73 16.27
CA PRO A 316 -18.09 8.13 14.95
C PRO A 316 -16.65 8.14 14.44
N TYR A 317 -16.26 7.03 13.82
CA TYR A 317 -15.06 6.92 13.00
C TYR A 317 -15.44 7.20 11.54
N VAL A 318 -14.63 7.96 10.85
CA VAL A 318 -14.89 8.37 9.45
C VAL A 318 -14.03 7.55 8.49
N GLY A 319 -14.61 7.14 7.37
CA GLY A 319 -13.92 6.48 6.28
C GLY A 319 -14.58 5.21 5.76
N ALA A 320 -14.23 4.85 4.54
CA ALA A 320 -14.67 3.62 3.88
C ALA A 320 -13.96 2.38 4.46
N THR A 321 -12.70 2.54 4.84
CA THR A 321 -11.88 1.52 5.49
C THR A 321 -11.53 1.97 6.90
N ILE A 322 -11.71 1.07 7.87
CA ILE A 322 -11.30 1.27 9.26
C ILE A 322 -10.34 0.17 9.67
N HIS A 323 -9.12 0.56 10.03
CA HIS A 323 -8.16 -0.33 10.67
C HIS A 323 -8.43 -0.40 12.17
N LEU A 324 -8.80 -1.58 12.63
CA LEU A 324 -8.91 -1.90 14.05
C LEU A 324 -7.51 -2.14 14.63
N LYS A 325 -6.65 -2.80 13.86
CA LYS A 325 -5.22 -2.96 14.10
C LYS A 325 -4.45 -2.87 12.80
N HIS A 326 -3.38 -2.07 12.77
CA HIS A 326 -2.56 -1.91 11.57
C HIS A 326 -1.38 -2.88 11.57
N PHE A 327 -1.08 -3.45 10.41
CA PHE A 327 -0.08 -4.51 10.32
C PHE A 327 1.38 -4.02 10.51
N PHE A 328 1.67 -2.76 10.24
CA PHE A 328 2.96 -2.14 10.56
C PHE A 328 3.05 -1.60 12.00
N GLY A 329 2.04 -1.85 12.84
CA GLY A 329 2.02 -1.33 14.21
C GLY A 329 1.70 0.17 14.30
N PHE A 330 1.18 0.79 13.24
CA PHE A 330 0.71 2.17 13.33
C PHE A 330 -0.49 2.28 14.27
N PRO A 331 -0.64 3.40 15.00
CA PRO A 331 -1.75 3.61 15.91
C PRO A 331 -3.11 3.38 15.24
N ALA A 332 -3.90 2.52 15.82
CA ALA A 332 -5.24 2.16 15.37
C ALA A 332 -6.19 2.07 16.58
N LEU A 333 -7.25 1.28 16.53
CA LEU A 333 -8.24 1.24 17.61
C LEU A 333 -7.85 0.33 18.77
N THR A 334 -7.00 -0.66 18.56
CA THR A 334 -6.63 -1.65 19.59
C THR A 334 -5.21 -2.16 19.40
N GLU A 335 -4.58 -2.52 20.53
CA GLU A 335 -3.34 -3.30 20.58
C GLU A 335 -3.59 -4.80 20.81
N GLU A 336 -4.85 -5.19 21.03
CA GLU A 336 -5.21 -6.58 21.25
C GLU A 336 -4.87 -7.45 20.03
N LYS A 337 -4.51 -8.71 20.28
CA LYS A 337 -4.14 -9.65 19.20
C LYS A 337 -5.35 -10.36 18.61
N SER A 338 -6.42 -10.54 19.36
CA SER A 338 -7.61 -11.29 18.94
C SER A 338 -8.88 -10.74 19.60
N GLY A 339 -10.04 -11.11 19.05
CA GLY A 339 -11.34 -10.70 19.54
C GLY A 339 -12.35 -10.49 18.42
N THR A 340 -13.51 -9.95 18.75
CA THR A 340 -14.55 -9.61 17.80
C THR A 340 -14.97 -8.16 17.97
N PHE A 341 -14.82 -7.35 16.93
CA PHE A 341 -15.45 -6.04 16.85
C PHE A 341 -16.78 -6.11 16.10
N TYR A 342 -17.65 -5.15 16.39
CA TYR A 342 -18.81 -4.84 15.57
C TYR A 342 -18.75 -3.38 15.15
N ALA A 343 -19.14 -3.13 13.89
CA ALA A 343 -19.27 -1.80 13.35
C ALA A 343 -20.71 -1.58 12.88
N HIS A 344 -21.28 -0.43 13.20
CA HIS A 344 -22.65 -0.06 12.86
C HIS A 344 -22.70 1.30 12.19
N THR A 345 -23.52 1.40 11.14
CA THR A 345 -23.95 2.66 10.54
C THR A 345 -25.38 2.55 10.02
N LYS A 346 -25.98 3.69 9.73
CA LYS A 346 -27.25 3.79 8.98
C LYS A 346 -26.98 4.48 7.65
N ILE A 347 -27.62 3.98 6.59
CA ILE A 347 -27.59 4.58 5.27
C ILE A 347 -29.02 5.00 4.90
N TYR A 348 -29.23 6.27 4.60
CA TYR A 348 -30.47 6.76 4.02
C TYR A 348 -30.44 6.60 2.51
N SER A 349 -31.44 5.91 1.96
CA SER A 349 -31.68 5.82 0.52
C SER A 349 -32.97 6.58 0.16
N PRO A 350 -32.96 7.43 -0.87
CA PRO A 350 -34.16 8.17 -1.28
C PRO A 350 -35.24 7.26 -1.87
N GLU A 351 -34.87 6.07 -2.31
CA GLU A 351 -35.75 5.07 -2.91
C GLU A 351 -35.36 3.64 -2.49
N ALA A 352 -36.24 2.69 -2.72
CA ALA A 352 -35.92 1.26 -2.59
C ALA A 352 -35.17 0.82 -3.84
N ARG A 353 -33.97 0.24 -3.66
CA ARG A 353 -33.09 -0.20 -4.76
C ARG A 353 -32.11 -1.28 -4.34
N GLU A 354 -31.52 -1.91 -5.31
CA GLU A 354 -30.30 -2.68 -5.16
C GLU A 354 -29.11 -1.73 -5.33
N GLN A 355 -28.23 -1.70 -4.35
CA GLN A 355 -27.04 -0.85 -4.33
C GLN A 355 -25.78 -1.70 -4.36
N GLU A 356 -24.84 -1.34 -5.20
CA GLU A 356 -23.54 -1.95 -5.27
C GLU A 356 -22.61 -1.45 -4.14
N PHE A 357 -21.85 -2.36 -3.54
CA PHE A 357 -20.88 -2.05 -2.49
C PHE A 357 -19.55 -2.72 -2.75
N TRP A 358 -18.47 -2.00 -2.48
CA TRP A 358 -17.18 -2.58 -2.21
C TRP A 358 -17.09 -2.99 -0.75
N ILE A 359 -16.84 -4.26 -0.50
CA ILE A 359 -16.77 -4.83 0.85
C ILE A 359 -15.53 -5.71 0.97
N GLY A 360 -14.73 -5.48 2.01
CA GLY A 360 -13.56 -6.28 2.34
C GLY A 360 -13.32 -6.37 3.84
N PHE A 361 -12.70 -7.48 4.28
CA PHE A 361 -12.33 -7.71 5.68
C PHE A 361 -10.83 -7.96 5.85
N GLN A 362 -10.07 -7.72 4.80
CA GLN A 362 -8.67 -8.03 4.73
C GLN A 362 -7.95 -6.96 3.92
N GLY A 363 -6.87 -6.45 4.46
CA GLY A 363 -5.94 -5.64 3.71
C GLY A 363 -4.77 -6.51 3.25
N TRP A 364 -4.53 -6.55 1.96
CA TRP A 364 -3.42 -7.29 1.39
C TRP A 364 -2.10 -6.56 1.51
N SER A 365 -1.05 -7.35 1.57
CA SER A 365 0.30 -6.95 1.24
C SER A 365 0.85 -7.97 0.27
N ARG A 366 1.31 -7.52 -0.87
CA ARG A 366 1.94 -8.37 -1.88
C ARG A 366 3.37 -8.76 -1.50
N SER A 367 3.91 -8.15 -0.45
CA SER A 367 5.25 -8.40 0.05
C SER A 367 5.32 -9.69 0.87
N GLY A 368 6.23 -10.57 0.49
CA GLY A 368 6.66 -11.70 1.30
C GLY A 368 5.58 -12.72 1.64
N GLY A 369 4.79 -13.15 0.66
CA GLY A 369 3.74 -14.14 0.82
C GLY A 369 2.41 -13.54 1.27
N ARG A 370 1.41 -14.39 1.51
CA ARG A 370 0.06 -13.94 1.85
C ARG A 370 -0.09 -13.57 3.31
N ARG A 371 0.30 -12.37 3.66
CA ARG A 371 0.19 -11.88 5.03
C ARG A 371 -1.25 -11.66 5.50
N GLY A 372 -2.21 -11.67 4.58
CA GLY A 372 -3.63 -11.62 4.87
C GLY A 372 -4.27 -12.98 5.19
N GLY A 373 -3.57 -14.08 5.00
CA GLY A 373 -4.06 -15.44 5.20
C GLY A 373 -4.55 -16.13 3.92
N PRO A 374 -5.17 -17.32 4.03
CA PRO A 374 -5.69 -18.05 2.88
C PRO A 374 -6.87 -17.33 2.22
N THR A 375 -7.18 -17.67 0.97
CA THR A 375 -8.44 -17.23 0.37
C THR A 375 -9.62 -17.92 1.08
N PRO A 376 -10.79 -17.26 1.17
CA PRO A 376 -11.95 -17.83 1.85
C PRO A 376 -12.49 -19.06 1.15
N ASN A 377 -13.27 -19.87 1.88
CA ASN A 377 -14.14 -20.89 1.29
C ASN A 377 -15.33 -20.24 0.58
N LEU A 378 -15.95 -20.99 -0.32
CA LEU A 378 -17.24 -20.58 -0.88
C LEU A 378 -18.27 -20.40 0.24
N GLY A 379 -19.02 -19.31 0.19
CA GLY A 379 -20.00 -18.95 1.21
C GLY A 379 -19.45 -18.24 2.43
N GLU A 380 -18.16 -17.89 2.44
CA GLU A 380 -17.52 -17.13 3.51
C GLU A 380 -16.95 -15.79 2.98
N TRP A 381 -17.02 -14.74 3.79
CA TRP A 381 -16.39 -13.45 3.48
C TRP A 381 -14.88 -13.47 3.68
N HIS A 382 -14.43 -14.21 4.67
CA HIS A 382 -13.05 -14.35 5.06
C HIS A 382 -12.88 -15.56 5.99
N TYR A 383 -11.70 -16.14 6.08
CA TYR A 383 -11.43 -17.30 6.95
C TYR A 383 -11.60 -17.02 8.46
N THR A 384 -11.73 -15.74 8.86
CA THR A 384 -12.04 -15.35 10.23
C THR A 384 -13.55 -15.25 10.52
N HIS A 385 -14.41 -15.64 9.56
CA HIS A 385 -15.87 -15.67 9.68
C HIS A 385 -16.56 -14.32 9.97
N PRO A 386 -16.19 -13.19 9.32
CA PRO A 386 -16.95 -11.96 9.43
C PRO A 386 -18.34 -12.11 8.80
N LYS A 387 -19.25 -11.22 9.20
CA LYS A 387 -20.62 -11.20 8.69
C LYS A 387 -21.10 -9.77 8.51
N ILE A 388 -22.05 -9.60 7.62
CA ILE A 388 -22.73 -8.34 7.35
C ILE A 388 -24.23 -8.57 7.38
N TRP A 389 -24.92 -7.67 8.06
CA TRP A 389 -26.40 -7.61 8.03
C TRP A 389 -26.84 -6.23 7.54
N VAL A 390 -27.85 -6.23 6.69
CA VAL A 390 -28.58 -5.03 6.28
C VAL A 390 -30.04 -5.21 6.69
N ASN A 391 -30.54 -4.32 7.52
CA ASN A 391 -31.90 -4.42 8.09
C ASN A 391 -32.19 -5.79 8.75
N GLY A 392 -31.20 -6.40 9.38
CA GLY A 392 -31.29 -7.71 10.02
C GLY A 392 -31.14 -8.90 9.07
N SER A 393 -31.11 -8.69 7.77
CA SER A 393 -30.88 -9.75 6.77
C SER A 393 -29.38 -9.91 6.47
N LEU A 394 -28.91 -11.16 6.46
CA LEU A 394 -27.52 -11.50 6.18
C LEU A 394 -27.19 -11.24 4.69
N VAL A 395 -26.12 -10.52 4.43
CA VAL A 395 -25.59 -10.29 3.08
C VAL A 395 -24.68 -11.44 2.68
N ALA A 396 -24.93 -12.02 1.50
CA ALA A 396 -24.12 -13.12 0.98
C ALA A 396 -22.71 -12.64 0.58
N PRO A 397 -21.66 -13.44 0.85
CA PRO A 397 -20.32 -13.17 0.37
C PRO A 397 -20.19 -13.31 -1.13
N PRO A 398 -19.11 -12.80 -1.74
CA PRO A 398 -18.85 -12.97 -3.16
C PRO A 398 -18.59 -14.43 -3.52
N ILE A 399 -18.74 -14.76 -4.80
CA ILE A 399 -18.31 -16.06 -5.34
C ILE A 399 -16.82 -15.94 -5.66
N TRP A 400 -15.99 -16.62 -4.88
CA TRP A 400 -14.55 -16.66 -5.07
C TRP A 400 -14.17 -17.47 -6.33
N GLN A 401 -13.24 -16.96 -7.13
CA GLN A 401 -12.74 -17.68 -8.31
C GLN A 401 -11.76 -18.79 -7.91
N GLN A 402 -10.98 -18.54 -6.86
CA GLN A 402 -9.98 -19.47 -6.32
C GLN A 402 -10.20 -19.66 -4.81
N PRO A 403 -11.29 -20.33 -4.41
CA PRO A 403 -11.58 -20.53 -3.00
C PRO A 403 -10.57 -21.47 -2.33
N ASN A 404 -10.34 -21.27 -1.03
CA ASN A 404 -9.53 -22.14 -0.17
C ASN A 404 -8.08 -22.35 -0.65
N LEU A 405 -7.46 -21.34 -1.26
CA LEU A 405 -6.03 -21.38 -1.53
C LEU A 405 -5.22 -21.14 -0.25
N GLY A 406 -4.25 -22.01 0.02
CA GLY A 406 -3.32 -21.88 1.16
C GLY A 406 -2.41 -20.66 1.05
N VAL A 407 -1.79 -20.31 2.17
CA VAL A 407 -0.87 -19.16 2.26
C VAL A 407 0.44 -19.36 1.49
N GLU A 408 0.78 -20.59 1.18
CA GLU A 408 1.99 -20.96 0.42
C GLU A 408 1.87 -20.62 -1.07
N THR A 409 0.65 -20.42 -1.57
CA THR A 409 0.44 -20.07 -2.98
C THR A 409 0.91 -18.63 -3.20
N PRO A 410 1.93 -18.40 -4.02
CA PRO A 410 2.56 -17.09 -4.17
C PRO A 410 1.67 -16.07 -4.85
N GLU A 411 0.77 -16.54 -5.73
CA GLU A 411 -0.12 -15.68 -6.50
C GLU A 411 -1.57 -16.12 -6.35
N ILE A 412 -2.48 -15.16 -6.27
CA ILE A 412 -3.92 -15.39 -6.32
C ILE A 412 -4.55 -14.54 -7.41
N GLY A 413 -5.73 -14.94 -7.83
CA GLY A 413 -6.50 -14.17 -8.78
C GLY A 413 -6.74 -12.76 -8.25
N PHE A 414 -6.42 -11.79 -9.07
CA PHE A 414 -6.55 -10.36 -8.78
C PHE A 414 -7.93 -9.98 -8.21
N VAL A 415 -9.00 -10.54 -8.79
CA VAL A 415 -10.38 -10.32 -8.32
C VAL A 415 -10.70 -11.00 -6.99
N ASP A 416 -9.93 -12.00 -6.57
CA ASP A 416 -10.09 -12.62 -5.26
C ASP A 416 -9.27 -11.89 -4.19
N GLU A 417 -8.24 -11.17 -4.59
CA GLU A 417 -7.36 -10.45 -3.67
C GLU A 417 -8.00 -9.12 -3.23
N ASP A 418 -8.36 -8.28 -4.18
CA ASP A 418 -8.73 -6.90 -3.91
C ASP A 418 -10.24 -6.67 -4.08
N TYR A 419 -10.91 -6.24 -3.00
CA TYR A 419 -12.36 -6.01 -3.00
C TYR A 419 -12.82 -4.97 -4.02
N PHE A 420 -11.97 -4.01 -4.36
CA PHE A 420 -12.27 -2.95 -5.32
C PHE A 420 -12.15 -3.37 -6.79
N TYR A 421 -11.65 -4.58 -7.05
CA TYR A 421 -11.63 -5.18 -8.39
C TYR A 421 -12.60 -6.36 -8.56
N ARG A 422 -13.16 -6.83 -7.46
CA ARG A 422 -14.25 -7.82 -7.52
C ARG A 422 -15.50 -7.18 -8.11
N THR A 423 -16.39 -8.00 -8.66
CA THR A 423 -17.77 -7.57 -8.87
C THR A 423 -18.33 -7.05 -7.54
N PRO A 424 -18.82 -5.81 -7.49
CA PRO A 424 -19.38 -5.27 -6.26
C PRO A 424 -20.50 -6.15 -5.69
N THR A 425 -20.61 -6.18 -4.38
CA THR A 425 -21.69 -6.90 -3.71
C THR A 425 -22.98 -6.09 -3.78
N VAL A 426 -24.03 -6.70 -4.30
CA VAL A 426 -25.36 -6.07 -4.37
C VAL A 426 -26.07 -6.19 -3.02
N VAL A 427 -26.52 -5.07 -2.49
CA VAL A 427 -27.19 -4.95 -1.20
C VAL A 427 -28.56 -4.30 -1.39
N PRO A 428 -29.66 -4.95 -1.00
CA PRO A 428 -31.00 -4.36 -1.10
C PRO A 428 -31.18 -3.27 -0.03
N LEU A 429 -31.47 -2.06 -0.47
CA LEU A 429 -31.82 -0.93 0.37
C LEU A 429 -33.31 -0.61 0.24
N LYS A 430 -33.99 -0.40 1.36
CA LYS A 430 -35.33 0.18 1.39
C LYS A 430 -35.28 1.71 1.32
N LYS A 431 -36.34 2.33 0.88
CA LYS A 431 -36.52 3.79 1.00
C LYS A 431 -36.44 4.21 2.47
N GLY A 432 -35.67 5.26 2.76
CA GLY A 432 -35.41 5.73 4.10
C GLY A 432 -34.14 5.14 4.72
N TRP A 433 -34.10 5.11 6.04
CA TRP A 433 -32.91 4.61 6.76
C TRP A 433 -32.79 3.09 6.76
N ASN A 434 -31.59 2.60 6.47
CA ASN A 434 -31.19 1.20 6.47
C ASN A 434 -30.08 0.99 7.50
N ASN A 435 -30.25 0.02 8.39
CA ASN A 435 -29.24 -0.34 9.37
C ASN A 435 -28.22 -1.31 8.75
N ILE A 436 -26.94 -1.01 8.90
CA ILE A 436 -25.84 -1.89 8.51
C ILE A 436 -25.05 -2.27 9.75
N LEU A 437 -24.88 -3.56 9.97
CA LEU A 437 -24.08 -4.12 11.06
C LEU A 437 -23.03 -5.05 10.49
N LEU A 438 -21.77 -4.85 10.86
CA LEU A 438 -20.65 -5.72 10.51
C LEU A 438 -20.14 -6.41 11.77
N LYS A 439 -19.82 -7.71 11.65
CA LYS A 439 -19.03 -8.49 12.60
C LYS A 439 -17.64 -8.66 12.06
N ILE A 440 -16.62 -8.27 12.81
CA ILE A 440 -15.22 -8.29 12.37
C ILE A 440 -14.38 -9.06 13.40
N PRO A 441 -14.36 -10.40 13.35
CA PRO A 441 -13.56 -11.21 14.24
C PRO A 441 -12.12 -11.34 13.74
N HIS A 442 -11.20 -11.61 14.69
CA HIS A 442 -9.79 -11.84 14.41
C HIS A 442 -9.19 -12.87 15.37
N GLY A 443 -8.55 -13.90 14.84
CA GLY A 443 -8.00 -15.02 15.60
C GLY A 443 -6.56 -14.82 16.12
N GLY A 444 -5.93 -13.68 15.85
CA GLY A 444 -4.55 -13.40 16.27
C GLY A 444 -3.47 -13.84 15.28
N ASN A 445 -3.82 -14.57 14.22
CA ASN A 445 -2.87 -15.16 13.28
C ASN A 445 -2.55 -14.26 12.05
N SER A 446 -3.24 -13.13 11.91
CA SER A 446 -3.01 -12.17 10.83
C SER A 446 -2.49 -10.85 11.40
N TRP A 447 -1.76 -10.14 10.57
CA TRP A 447 -1.18 -8.85 10.93
C TRP A 447 -2.19 -7.70 10.82
N LYS A 448 -3.19 -7.85 9.94
CA LYS A 448 -4.20 -6.83 9.68
C LYS A 448 -5.53 -7.23 10.30
N TRP A 449 -6.17 -6.25 10.90
CA TRP A 449 -7.54 -6.37 11.40
C TRP A 449 -8.30 -5.12 10.98
N MET A 450 -9.11 -5.25 9.95
CA MET A 450 -9.79 -4.13 9.32
C MET A 450 -11.08 -4.56 8.65
N PHE A 451 -11.87 -3.59 8.25
CA PHE A 451 -12.95 -3.75 7.29
C PHE A 451 -13.00 -2.57 6.32
N SER A 452 -13.50 -2.83 5.14
CA SER A 452 -13.89 -1.81 4.16
C SER A 452 -15.34 -2.04 3.78
N CYS A 453 -16.12 -0.98 3.73
CA CYS A 453 -17.52 -1.05 3.28
C CYS A 453 -17.94 0.32 2.75
N VAL A 454 -18.15 0.41 1.44
CA VAL A 454 -18.49 1.66 0.76
C VAL A 454 -19.45 1.40 -0.40
N PRO A 455 -20.57 2.15 -0.51
CA PRO A 455 -21.42 2.07 -1.68
C PRO A 455 -20.73 2.70 -2.89
N VAL A 456 -20.92 2.07 -4.03
CA VAL A 456 -20.37 2.51 -5.32
C VAL A 456 -21.44 2.42 -6.40
N ASN A 457 -21.27 3.21 -7.45
CA ASN A 457 -22.04 3.10 -8.68
C ASN A 457 -21.07 2.74 -9.82
N ILE A 458 -21.40 1.71 -10.60
CA ILE A 458 -20.63 1.38 -11.81
C ILE A 458 -21.33 2.00 -13.01
N ILE A 459 -20.74 3.05 -13.57
CA ILE A 459 -21.28 3.80 -14.71
C ILE A 459 -20.34 3.64 -15.92
N HIS A 460 -20.77 2.92 -16.93
CA HIS A 460 -19.96 2.62 -18.11
C HIS A 460 -18.58 2.01 -17.80
N GLY A 461 -18.53 1.17 -16.77
CA GLY A 461 -17.28 0.54 -16.31
C GLY A 461 -16.43 1.40 -15.36
N ASN A 462 -16.80 2.66 -15.14
CA ASN A 462 -16.13 3.54 -14.19
C ASN A 462 -16.83 3.51 -12.82
N VAL A 463 -16.04 3.53 -11.78
CA VAL A 463 -16.56 3.59 -10.40
C VAL A 463 -16.81 5.05 -10.00
N LYS A 464 -17.98 5.30 -9.45
CA LYS A 464 -18.44 6.61 -8.97
C LYS A 464 -19.02 6.51 -7.58
N GLU A 465 -19.10 7.64 -6.91
CA GLU A 465 -19.76 7.80 -5.64
C GLU A 465 -21.26 7.54 -5.74
N ALA A 466 -21.86 6.99 -4.69
CA ALA A 466 -23.30 6.96 -4.51
C ALA A 466 -23.74 8.24 -3.74
N GLU A 467 -23.69 9.39 -4.41
CA GLU A 467 -23.83 10.74 -3.83
C GLU A 467 -25.18 11.00 -3.18
N ASP A 468 -26.23 10.28 -3.58
CA ASP A 468 -27.59 10.42 -3.06
C ASP A 468 -27.80 9.66 -1.73
N LEU A 469 -26.83 8.84 -1.32
CA LEU A 469 -26.84 8.17 -0.03
C LEU A 469 -26.26 9.08 1.07
N ARG A 470 -26.86 9.00 2.25
CA ARG A 470 -26.38 9.74 3.44
C ARG A 470 -26.11 8.79 4.58
N PHE A 471 -25.05 9.02 5.30
CA PHE A 471 -24.63 8.19 6.42
C PHE A 471 -24.95 8.83 7.76
N ASN A 472 -25.24 8.00 8.75
CA ASN A 472 -25.43 8.43 10.13
C ASN A 472 -25.08 7.26 11.07
N ALA A 473 -24.06 7.44 11.88
CA ALA A 473 -23.63 6.44 12.85
C ALA A 473 -24.44 6.45 14.17
N SER A 474 -25.52 7.24 14.31
CA SER A 474 -26.33 7.24 15.52
C SER A 474 -26.99 5.86 15.73
N LEU A 475 -26.98 5.41 16.98
CA LEU A 475 -27.73 4.25 17.43
C LEU A 475 -29.14 4.71 17.78
N ASP A 476 -30.05 4.77 16.84
CA ASP A 476 -31.47 4.91 17.19
C ASP A 476 -31.96 3.51 17.61
N ILE A 477 -31.85 3.25 18.90
CA ILE A 477 -32.52 2.11 19.50
C ILE A 477 -33.99 2.52 19.50
N ALA A 478 -34.78 1.91 18.61
CA ALA A 478 -36.21 2.07 18.69
C ALA A 478 -36.64 1.62 20.08
N LEU A 479 -37.16 2.56 20.86
CA LEU A 479 -37.84 2.31 22.14
C LEU A 479 -39.06 1.43 21.92
#